data_1182ec1bcb537b6d2b82596b41a7dc6c
#
_entry.id   1182ec1bcb537b6d2b82596b41a7dc6c
#
_cell.length_a   1.000
_cell.length_b   1.000
_cell.length_c   1.000
_cell.angle_alpha   90.00
_cell.angle_beta   90.00
_cell.angle_gamma   90.00
#
_symmetry.space_group_name_H-M   'P 1'
#
loop_
_entity.id
_entity.type
_entity.pdbx_description
1 polymer ?
#
loop_
_entity_poly.entity_id
_entity_poly.type
_entity_poly.pdbx_seq_one_letter_code
_entity_poly.pdbx_strand_id
1 'polypeptide(L)'
;IRENNYYDVPLMLEWNTWRAMTMLDGGYIKANLKFDDNGQPMATASGNTADIICDYGDFSLTVEVTMQSGQRQYEMEGEPVSRHLAKVKKERGKDAYCFFIAPKINESCIAHFYTLHLANIAFYGGKSIILPLELEVFEKLLEQSGKANYTPNPEQVRRLCEYSMRTAQSASNEKEWYEAIKSKALNWLVA
;
A
#
# COMPACT_ATOMS: atom_id res chain seq x y z
N ILE A 1 3.24 15.65 13.00
CA ILE A 1 3.67 16.32 11.75
C ILE A 1 2.93 17.67 11.63
N ARG A 2 1.60 17.71 11.71
CA ARG A 2 0.82 18.97 11.65
C ARG A 2 1.14 19.93 12.82
N GLU A 3 1.40 19.41 13.98
CA GLU A 3 1.69 20.19 15.19
C GLU A 3 3.07 20.86 15.19
N ASN A 4 3.99 20.39 14.35
CA ASN A 4 5.39 20.84 14.31
C ASN A 4 5.72 21.77 13.13
N ASN A 5 4.73 22.34 12.44
CA ASN A 5 4.92 23.25 11.30
C ASN A 5 5.86 22.73 10.19
N TYR A 6 5.85 21.42 9.91
CA TYR A 6 6.55 20.91 8.73
C TYR A 6 5.84 21.39 7.46
N TYR A 7 6.62 21.92 6.52
CA TYR A 7 6.11 22.60 5.33
C TYR A 7 5.36 21.71 4.35
N ASP A 8 5.60 20.40 4.34
CA ASP A 8 4.96 19.46 3.42
C ASP A 8 4.58 18.16 4.14
N VAL A 9 3.35 18.10 4.61
CA VAL A 9 2.82 16.94 5.33
C VAL A 9 2.71 15.69 4.43
N PRO A 10 2.23 15.77 3.18
CA PRO A 10 2.25 14.66 2.24
C PRO A 10 3.65 14.09 2.03
N LEU A 11 4.63 14.93 1.72
CA LEU A 11 6.02 14.53 1.51
C LEU A 11 6.59 13.79 2.74
N MET A 12 6.31 14.29 3.94
CA MET A 12 6.77 13.66 5.18
C MET A 12 6.08 12.32 5.44
N LEU A 13 4.82 12.18 5.05
CA LEU A 13 4.10 10.92 5.17
C LEU A 13 4.68 9.87 4.21
N GLU A 14 4.88 10.22 2.95
CA GLU A 14 5.53 9.33 1.97
C GLU A 14 6.94 8.90 2.43
N TRP A 15 7.76 9.85 2.89
CA TRP A 15 9.12 9.57 3.38
C TRP A 15 9.11 8.62 4.58
N ASN A 16 8.26 8.88 5.58
CA ASN A 16 8.16 8.01 6.75
C ASN A 16 7.61 6.61 6.38
N THR A 17 6.67 6.53 5.44
CA THR A 17 6.17 5.26 4.94
C THR A 17 7.27 4.48 4.21
N TRP A 18 8.08 5.14 3.37
CA TRP A 18 9.25 4.50 2.76
C TRP A 18 10.23 3.97 3.80
N ARG A 19 10.55 4.75 4.83
CA ARG A 19 11.41 4.30 5.94
C ARG A 19 10.82 3.10 6.66
N ALA A 20 9.52 3.11 6.92
CA ALA A 20 8.81 1.98 7.53
C ALA A 20 8.90 0.71 6.68
N MET A 21 8.65 0.83 5.37
CA MET A 21 8.81 -0.31 4.44
C MET A 21 10.26 -0.81 4.39
N THR A 22 11.24 0.08 4.47
CA THR A 22 12.67 -0.29 4.55
C THR A 22 12.97 -1.05 5.85
N MET A 23 12.33 -0.68 6.97
CA MET A 23 12.47 -1.39 8.25
C MET A 23 11.84 -2.79 8.23
N LEU A 24 10.80 -3.01 7.43
CA LEU A 24 10.24 -4.35 7.21
C LEU A 24 11.18 -5.26 6.40
N ASP A 25 12.09 -4.64 5.62
CA ASP A 25 13.19 -5.28 4.88
C ASP A 25 12.78 -6.44 3.96
N GLY A 26 13.78 -7.17 3.50
CA GLY A 26 13.63 -8.39 2.70
C GLY A 26 13.58 -8.16 1.19
N GLY A 27 13.80 -6.93 0.71
CA GLY A 27 13.79 -6.60 -0.71
C GLY A 27 14.51 -5.31 -1.06
N TYR A 28 14.45 -4.93 -2.33
CA TYR A 28 14.93 -3.64 -2.81
C TYR A 28 13.77 -2.63 -2.76
N ILE A 29 13.84 -1.70 -1.80
CA ILE A 29 12.77 -0.73 -1.50
C ILE A 29 13.16 0.64 -2.06
N LYS A 30 12.46 1.10 -3.08
CA LYS A 30 12.71 2.35 -3.77
C LYS A 30 11.57 3.34 -3.55
N ALA A 31 11.89 4.51 -2.98
CA ALA A 31 10.96 5.64 -2.95
C ALA A 31 11.00 6.43 -4.27
N ASN A 32 9.85 6.95 -4.67
CA ASN A 32 9.72 7.91 -5.76
C ASN A 32 9.85 9.35 -5.23
N LEU A 33 10.92 9.59 -4.47
CA LEU A 33 11.23 10.87 -3.83
C LEU A 33 12.55 11.44 -4.40
N LYS A 34 12.65 12.76 -4.37
CA LYS A 34 13.91 13.46 -4.56
C LYS A 34 14.52 13.77 -3.21
N PHE A 35 15.81 13.52 -3.07
CA PHE A 35 16.56 13.74 -1.84
C PHE A 35 17.65 14.80 -2.08
N ASP A 36 17.99 15.53 -1.03
CA ASP A 36 19.20 16.34 -0.99
C ASP A 36 20.46 15.48 -0.72
N ASP A 37 21.62 16.11 -0.70
CA ASP A 37 22.91 15.44 -0.45
C ASP A 37 23.03 14.86 0.98
N ASN A 38 22.15 15.26 1.90
CA ASN A 38 22.08 14.76 3.28
C ASN A 38 21.03 13.64 3.45
N GLY A 39 20.34 13.26 2.37
CA GLY A 39 19.28 12.25 2.40
C GLY A 39 17.93 12.76 2.94
N GLN A 40 17.73 14.08 2.99
CA GLN A 40 16.45 14.67 3.36
C GLN A 40 15.52 14.73 2.14
N PRO A 41 14.22 14.44 2.30
CA PRO A 41 13.28 14.51 1.18
C PRO A 41 13.02 15.97 0.79
N MET A 42 13.19 16.27 -0.49
CA MET A 42 12.98 17.60 -1.05
C MET A 42 11.62 17.74 -1.75
N ALA A 43 11.21 16.70 -2.45
CA ALA A 43 9.96 16.69 -3.19
C ALA A 43 9.53 15.27 -3.52
N THR A 44 8.22 15.08 -3.72
CA THR A 44 7.69 13.91 -4.40
C THR A 44 8.19 13.90 -5.84
N ALA A 45 8.42 12.72 -6.40
CA ALA A 45 8.84 12.62 -7.80
C ALA A 45 7.64 12.84 -8.74
N SER A 46 7.92 12.93 -10.02
CA SER A 46 6.92 13.08 -11.07
C SER A 46 5.84 12.00 -10.99
N GLY A 47 4.59 12.37 -11.20
CA GLY A 47 3.45 11.46 -11.25
C GLY A 47 3.61 10.30 -12.26
N ASN A 48 2.60 9.46 -12.33
CA ASN A 48 2.53 8.30 -13.23
C ASN A 48 3.41 7.09 -12.83
N THR A 49 3.79 7.02 -11.56
CA THR A 49 4.43 5.86 -10.94
C THR A 49 4.07 5.82 -9.45
N ALA A 50 4.13 4.64 -8.84
CA ALA A 50 3.85 4.47 -7.42
C ALA A 50 4.83 5.27 -6.54
N ASP A 51 4.37 5.68 -5.37
CA ASP A 51 5.17 6.44 -4.40
C ASP A 51 6.35 5.60 -3.89
N ILE A 52 6.12 4.30 -3.67
CA ILE A 52 7.15 3.36 -3.24
C ILE A 52 6.98 2.06 -4.02
N ILE A 53 8.09 1.49 -4.46
CA ILE A 53 8.13 0.16 -5.09
C ILE A 53 9.07 -0.73 -4.28
N CYS A 54 8.53 -1.84 -3.79
CA CYS A 54 9.26 -2.89 -3.09
C CYS A 54 9.43 -4.09 -4.02
N ASP A 55 10.65 -4.43 -4.36
CA ASP A 55 10.98 -5.61 -5.15
C ASP A 55 11.50 -6.71 -4.23
N TYR A 56 10.71 -7.76 -4.09
CA TYR A 56 11.01 -8.91 -3.23
C TYR A 56 11.54 -10.13 -3.99
N GLY A 57 11.97 -9.97 -5.25
CA GLY A 57 12.42 -11.07 -6.09
C GLY A 57 11.26 -11.74 -6.82
N ASP A 58 10.49 -12.59 -6.14
CA ASP A 58 9.40 -13.36 -6.73
C ASP A 58 8.13 -12.54 -6.99
N PHE A 59 7.94 -11.46 -6.26
CA PHE A 59 6.82 -10.54 -6.43
C PHE A 59 7.24 -9.10 -6.16
N SER A 60 6.38 -8.16 -6.51
CA SER A 60 6.53 -6.74 -6.19
C SER A 60 5.36 -6.23 -5.36
N LEU A 61 5.63 -5.20 -4.56
CA LEU A 61 4.59 -4.44 -3.86
C LEU A 61 4.74 -2.97 -4.24
N THR A 62 3.67 -2.34 -4.71
CA THR A 62 3.57 -0.88 -4.73
C THR A 62 2.99 -0.40 -3.42
N VAL A 63 3.44 0.77 -2.95
CA VAL A 63 2.80 1.45 -1.84
C VAL A 63 2.43 2.84 -2.31
N GLU A 64 1.16 3.16 -2.17
CA GLU A 64 0.58 4.46 -2.51
C GLU A 64 0.14 5.14 -1.22
N VAL A 65 0.50 6.38 -1.06
CA VAL A 65 0.32 7.11 0.20
C VAL A 65 -0.36 8.44 -0.07
N THR A 66 -1.48 8.70 0.58
CA THR A 66 -2.20 9.95 0.34
C THR A 66 -2.72 10.59 1.63
N MET A 67 -2.75 11.92 1.66
CA MET A 67 -3.43 12.72 2.66
C MET A 67 -4.83 13.14 2.22
N GLN A 68 -5.25 12.75 1.01
CA GLN A 68 -6.60 13.06 0.53
C GLN A 68 -7.65 12.34 1.38
N SER A 69 -8.82 12.91 1.48
CA SER A 69 -9.94 12.36 2.24
C SER A 69 -11.27 12.62 1.54
N GLY A 70 -12.33 11.95 1.97
CA GLY A 70 -13.65 12.08 1.40
C GLY A 70 -13.69 11.69 -0.08
N GLN A 71 -14.67 12.21 -0.82
CA GLN A 71 -14.89 11.90 -2.23
C GLN A 71 -13.65 12.21 -3.10
N ARG A 72 -12.91 13.27 -2.76
CA ARG A 72 -11.69 13.67 -3.49
C ARG A 72 -10.61 12.59 -3.47
N GLN A 73 -10.53 11.77 -2.41
CA GLN A 73 -9.60 10.65 -2.36
C GLN A 73 -9.90 9.65 -3.49
N TYR A 74 -11.17 9.31 -3.72
CA TYR A 74 -11.53 8.41 -4.81
C TYR A 74 -11.25 9.03 -6.19
N GLU A 75 -11.58 10.30 -6.38
CA GLU A 75 -11.37 10.99 -7.66
C GLU A 75 -9.88 11.09 -8.04
N MET A 76 -9.02 11.28 -7.06
CA MET A 76 -7.58 11.48 -7.27
C MET A 76 -6.78 10.18 -7.28
N GLU A 77 -7.24 9.14 -6.57
CA GLU A 77 -6.44 7.94 -6.30
C GLU A 77 -7.05 6.65 -6.87
N GLY A 78 -8.37 6.60 -7.10
CA GLY A 78 -9.05 5.36 -7.48
C GLY A 78 -8.45 4.70 -8.71
N GLU A 79 -8.42 5.39 -9.84
CA GLU A 79 -7.81 4.87 -11.09
C GLU A 79 -6.28 4.92 -11.06
N PRO A 80 -5.61 6.01 -10.65
CA PRO A 80 -4.15 6.10 -10.68
C PRO A 80 -3.45 4.96 -9.94
N VAL A 81 -3.89 4.59 -8.75
CA VAL A 81 -3.34 3.46 -7.98
C VAL A 81 -3.39 2.15 -8.78
N SER A 82 -4.52 1.89 -9.43
CA SER A 82 -4.70 0.68 -10.26
C SER A 82 -3.77 0.67 -11.47
N ARG A 83 -3.57 1.82 -12.09
CA ARG A 83 -2.70 2.01 -13.25
C ARG A 83 -1.22 1.87 -12.88
N HIS A 84 -0.81 2.41 -11.73
CA HIS A 84 0.56 2.27 -11.24
C HIS A 84 0.89 0.81 -10.92
N LEU A 85 -0.03 0.09 -10.26
CA LEU A 85 0.12 -1.34 -10.01
C LEU A 85 0.23 -2.15 -11.31
N ALA A 86 -0.63 -1.85 -12.29
CA ALA A 86 -0.61 -2.52 -13.60
C ALA A 86 0.71 -2.28 -14.35
N LYS A 87 1.24 -1.07 -14.27
CA LYS A 87 2.54 -0.72 -14.84
C LYS A 87 3.66 -1.57 -14.25
N VAL A 88 3.71 -1.69 -12.92
CA VAL A 88 4.72 -2.52 -12.24
C VAL A 88 4.58 -4.00 -12.63
N LYS A 89 3.36 -4.55 -12.68
CA LYS A 89 3.12 -5.92 -13.17
C LYS A 89 3.71 -6.13 -14.57
N LYS A 90 3.41 -5.22 -15.48
CA LYS A 90 3.85 -5.31 -16.87
C LYS A 90 5.38 -5.18 -16.98
N GLU A 91 5.98 -4.22 -16.29
CA GLU A 91 7.43 -3.97 -16.34
C GLU A 91 8.25 -5.10 -15.71
N ARG A 92 7.73 -5.71 -14.65
CA ARG A 92 8.43 -6.77 -13.91
C ARG A 92 8.11 -8.18 -14.40
N GLY A 93 7.00 -8.37 -15.11
CA GLY A 93 6.57 -9.69 -15.60
C GLY A 93 6.28 -10.70 -14.49
N LYS A 94 5.91 -10.24 -13.31
CA LYS A 94 5.63 -11.05 -12.12
C LYS A 94 4.43 -10.52 -11.32
N ASP A 95 3.99 -11.28 -10.33
CA ASP A 95 2.92 -10.86 -9.44
C ASP A 95 3.27 -9.54 -8.76
N ALA A 96 2.30 -8.66 -8.68
CA ALA A 96 2.42 -7.44 -7.91
C ALA A 96 1.13 -7.12 -7.16
N TYR A 97 1.30 -6.56 -5.99
CA TYR A 97 0.26 -6.17 -5.05
C TYR A 97 0.41 -4.69 -4.71
N CYS A 98 -0.58 -4.11 -4.02
CA CYS A 98 -0.51 -2.73 -3.59
C CYS A 98 -0.98 -2.57 -2.14
N PHE A 99 -0.26 -1.77 -1.35
CA PHE A 99 -0.76 -1.15 -0.13
C PHE A 99 -1.19 0.28 -0.46
N PHE A 100 -2.44 0.60 -0.17
CA PHE A 100 -2.96 1.96 -0.24
C PHE A 100 -3.13 2.51 1.18
N ILE A 101 -2.32 3.51 1.54
CA ILE A 101 -2.22 4.01 2.91
C ILE A 101 -2.72 5.45 2.97
N ALA A 102 -3.69 5.69 3.86
CA ALA A 102 -4.23 7.03 4.11
C ALA A 102 -4.67 7.17 5.57
N PRO A 103 -4.78 8.39 6.12
CA PRO A 103 -5.30 8.60 7.47
C PRO A 103 -6.70 8.01 7.68
N LYS A 104 -7.54 8.08 6.65
CA LYS A 104 -8.87 7.45 6.56
C LYS A 104 -9.11 7.00 5.13
N ILE A 105 -9.78 5.87 4.96
CA ILE A 105 -10.12 5.35 3.64
C ILE A 105 -11.58 5.69 3.33
N ASN A 106 -11.81 6.32 2.19
CA ASN A 106 -13.15 6.65 1.72
C ASN A 106 -13.90 5.40 1.25
N GLU A 107 -15.20 5.33 1.51
CA GLU A 107 -16.04 4.18 1.15
C GLU A 107 -16.03 3.89 -0.36
N SER A 108 -15.96 4.93 -1.20
CA SER A 108 -15.85 4.75 -2.66
C SER A 108 -14.54 4.11 -3.09
N CYS A 109 -13.43 4.39 -2.39
CA CYS A 109 -12.15 3.70 -2.60
C CYS A 109 -12.25 2.23 -2.18
N ILE A 110 -12.89 1.94 -1.04
CA ILE A 110 -13.09 0.56 -0.56
C ILE A 110 -13.89 -0.23 -1.57
N ALA A 111 -15.03 0.30 -2.02
CA ALA A 111 -15.90 -0.35 -3.01
C ALA A 111 -15.18 -0.57 -4.35
N HIS A 112 -14.41 0.42 -4.80
CA HIS A 112 -13.63 0.31 -6.03
C HIS A 112 -12.55 -0.78 -5.93
N PHE A 113 -11.75 -0.77 -4.89
CA PHE A 113 -10.68 -1.76 -4.70
C PHE A 113 -11.24 -3.17 -4.50
N TYR A 114 -12.35 -3.32 -3.78
CA TYR A 114 -13.06 -4.60 -3.69
C TYR A 114 -13.46 -5.12 -5.07
N THR A 115 -14.05 -4.26 -5.90
CA THR A 115 -14.42 -4.63 -7.28
C THR A 115 -13.22 -5.08 -8.10
N LEU A 116 -12.07 -4.41 -7.96
CA LEU A 116 -10.83 -4.78 -8.66
C LEU A 116 -10.24 -6.12 -8.23
N HIS A 117 -10.48 -6.56 -6.99
CA HIS A 117 -10.11 -7.90 -6.53
C HIS A 117 -10.91 -8.99 -7.24
N LEU A 118 -12.15 -8.69 -7.64
CA LEU A 118 -13.04 -9.64 -8.29
C LEU A 118 -12.93 -9.60 -9.81
N ALA A 119 -12.78 -8.41 -10.38
CA ALA A 119 -12.75 -8.17 -11.81
C ALA A 119 -11.42 -8.57 -12.46
N ASN A 120 -11.50 -9.28 -13.58
CA ASN A 120 -10.34 -9.57 -14.42
C ASN A 120 -10.25 -8.53 -15.54
N ILE A 121 -9.43 -7.49 -15.36
CA ILE A 121 -9.34 -6.35 -16.27
C ILE A 121 -8.04 -6.45 -17.08
N ALA A 122 -8.16 -6.69 -18.37
CA ALA A 122 -7.01 -6.90 -19.27
C ALA A 122 -6.02 -5.72 -19.25
N PHE A 123 -6.50 -4.47 -19.18
CA PHE A 123 -5.65 -3.27 -19.10
C PHE A 123 -4.76 -3.24 -17.86
N TYR A 124 -5.20 -3.87 -16.76
CA TYR A 124 -4.46 -3.94 -15.49
C TYR A 124 -3.68 -5.26 -15.35
N GLY A 125 -3.60 -6.07 -16.38
CA GLY A 125 -2.93 -7.37 -16.33
C GLY A 125 -3.65 -8.35 -15.39
N GLY A 126 -4.99 -8.34 -15.42
CA GLY A 126 -5.83 -9.18 -14.60
C GLY A 126 -6.40 -8.48 -13.37
N LYS A 127 -6.56 -9.22 -12.28
CA LYS A 127 -7.04 -8.67 -11.00
C LYS A 127 -6.03 -7.70 -10.39
N SER A 128 -6.51 -6.60 -9.83
CA SER A 128 -5.67 -5.66 -9.06
C SER A 128 -5.89 -5.87 -7.57
N ILE A 129 -4.88 -6.36 -6.89
CA ILE A 129 -4.93 -6.65 -5.45
C ILE A 129 -4.37 -5.45 -4.70
N ILE A 130 -5.26 -4.61 -4.22
CA ILE A 130 -4.97 -3.35 -3.54
C ILE A 130 -5.55 -3.42 -2.13
N LEU A 131 -4.69 -3.38 -1.10
CA LEU A 131 -5.09 -3.41 0.30
C LEU A 131 -5.24 -1.98 0.82
N PRO A 132 -6.46 -1.52 1.12
CA PRO A 132 -6.67 -0.26 1.80
C PRO A 132 -6.32 -0.40 3.29
N LEU A 133 -5.34 0.37 3.75
CA LEU A 133 -4.87 0.39 5.12
C LEU A 133 -4.98 1.80 5.70
N GLU A 134 -5.82 1.99 6.71
CA GLU A 134 -5.77 3.23 7.48
C GLU A 134 -4.39 3.35 8.16
N LEU A 135 -3.88 4.57 8.27
CA LEU A 135 -2.56 4.84 8.84
C LEU A 135 -2.40 4.20 10.24
N GLU A 136 -3.43 4.28 11.08
CA GLU A 136 -3.42 3.65 12.41
C GLU A 136 -3.27 2.12 12.33
N VAL A 137 -3.90 1.48 11.34
CA VAL A 137 -3.77 0.02 11.12
C VAL A 137 -2.37 -0.32 10.65
N PHE A 138 -1.81 0.48 9.75
CA PHE A 138 -0.44 0.31 9.26
C PHE A 138 0.59 0.52 10.38
N GLU A 139 0.43 1.52 11.24
CA GLU A 139 1.29 1.74 12.41
C GLU A 139 1.26 0.54 13.36
N LYS A 140 0.08 0.00 13.66
CA LYS A 140 -0.04 -1.21 14.50
C LYS A 140 0.60 -2.45 13.85
N LEU A 141 0.50 -2.58 12.54
CA LEU A 141 1.20 -3.63 11.79
C LEU A 141 2.73 -3.52 11.97
N LEU A 142 3.28 -2.31 11.89
CA LEU A 142 4.70 -2.05 12.13
C LEU A 142 5.10 -2.31 13.59
N GLU A 143 4.27 -1.92 14.55
CA GLU A 143 4.53 -2.19 15.97
C GLU A 143 4.62 -3.69 16.27
N GLN A 144 3.77 -4.50 15.65
CA GLN A 144 3.86 -5.96 15.79
C GLN A 144 5.17 -6.49 15.26
N SER A 145 5.65 -5.99 14.11
CA SER A 145 6.94 -6.37 13.56
C SER A 145 8.09 -6.01 14.51
N GLY A 146 8.04 -4.82 15.10
CA GLY A 146 9.04 -4.37 16.07
C GLY A 146 9.03 -5.16 17.39
N LYS A 147 7.88 -5.71 17.78
CA LYS A 147 7.74 -6.57 18.98
C LYS A 147 8.10 -8.03 18.70
N ALA A 148 8.10 -8.45 17.45
CA ALA A 148 8.53 -9.80 17.08
C ALA A 148 10.05 -9.93 17.26
N ASN A 149 10.49 -11.09 17.71
CA ASN A 149 11.93 -11.38 17.86
C ASN A 149 12.64 -11.64 16.51
N TYR A 150 12.00 -11.33 15.42
CA TYR A 150 12.53 -11.51 14.06
C TYR A 150 11.93 -10.47 13.12
N THR A 151 12.66 -10.14 12.07
CA THR A 151 12.16 -9.31 10.98
C THR A 151 11.21 -10.16 10.11
N PRO A 152 9.98 -9.70 9.85
CA PRO A 152 9.08 -10.39 8.94
C PRO A 152 9.72 -10.53 7.56
N ASN A 153 9.63 -11.71 6.99
CA ASN A 153 10.11 -11.93 5.64
C ASN A 153 9.06 -11.50 4.58
N PRO A 154 9.45 -11.33 3.31
CA PRO A 154 8.55 -10.92 2.23
C PRO A 154 7.34 -11.83 2.07
N GLU A 155 7.46 -13.10 2.36
CA GLU A 155 6.37 -14.07 2.29
C GLU A 155 5.20 -13.71 3.21
N GLN A 156 5.44 -13.11 4.35
CA GLN A 156 4.37 -12.66 5.25
C GLN A 156 3.60 -11.47 4.66
N VAL A 157 4.29 -10.56 3.99
CA VAL A 157 3.66 -9.48 3.21
C VAL A 157 2.78 -10.07 2.11
N ARG A 158 3.32 -11.03 1.35
CA ARG A 158 2.58 -11.74 0.30
C ARG A 158 1.33 -12.42 0.84
N ARG A 159 1.43 -13.15 1.95
CA ARG A 159 0.30 -13.82 2.60
C ARG A 159 -0.83 -12.87 3.00
N LEU A 160 -0.49 -11.67 3.47
CA LEU A 160 -1.48 -10.65 3.76
C LEU A 160 -2.22 -10.21 2.49
N CYS A 161 -1.50 -10.00 1.39
CA CYS A 161 -2.10 -9.66 0.09
C CYS A 161 -2.97 -10.80 -0.45
N GLU A 162 -2.50 -12.04 -0.38
CA GLU A 162 -3.26 -13.21 -0.81
C GLU A 162 -4.49 -13.47 0.07
N TYR A 163 -4.40 -13.18 1.37
CA TYR A 163 -5.55 -13.22 2.27
C TYR A 163 -6.64 -12.24 1.79
N SER A 164 -6.26 -10.99 1.48
CA SER A 164 -7.20 -10.01 0.94
C SER A 164 -7.89 -10.51 -0.34
N MET A 165 -7.13 -11.13 -1.24
CA MET A 165 -7.66 -11.68 -2.49
C MET A 165 -8.67 -12.81 -2.26
N ARG A 166 -8.35 -13.76 -1.35
CA ARG A 166 -9.26 -14.87 -1.01
C ARG A 166 -10.51 -14.37 -0.31
N THR A 167 -10.35 -13.45 0.63
CA THR A 167 -11.48 -12.88 1.39
C THR A 167 -12.44 -12.12 0.49
N ALA A 168 -11.94 -11.40 -0.53
CA ALA A 168 -12.81 -10.73 -1.50
C ALA A 168 -13.73 -11.71 -2.25
N GLN A 169 -13.29 -12.94 -2.49
CA GLN A 169 -14.10 -13.97 -3.16
C GLN A 169 -15.19 -14.57 -2.27
N SER A 170 -15.05 -14.50 -0.95
CA SER A 170 -15.96 -15.10 0.03
C SER A 170 -16.82 -14.08 0.77
N ALA A 171 -16.41 -12.81 0.82
CA ALA A 171 -17.14 -11.75 1.47
C ALA A 171 -18.44 -11.42 0.74
N SER A 172 -19.50 -11.15 1.49
CA SER A 172 -20.80 -10.80 0.94
C SER A 172 -20.84 -9.38 0.33
N ASN A 173 -19.93 -8.51 0.77
CA ASN A 173 -19.82 -7.12 0.32
C ASN A 173 -18.44 -6.52 0.69
N GLU A 174 -18.22 -5.29 0.24
CA GLU A 174 -16.97 -4.54 0.46
C GLU A 174 -16.69 -4.22 1.94
N LYS A 175 -17.72 -4.06 2.76
CA LYS A 175 -17.55 -3.75 4.20
C LYS A 175 -17.03 -4.95 4.95
N GLU A 176 -17.61 -6.12 4.71
CA GLU A 176 -17.15 -7.38 5.31
C GLU A 176 -15.71 -7.67 4.89
N TRP A 177 -15.40 -7.51 3.61
CA TRP A 177 -14.05 -7.64 3.09
C TRP A 177 -13.07 -6.69 3.79
N TYR A 178 -13.41 -5.42 3.90
CA TYR A 178 -12.54 -4.41 4.49
C TYR A 178 -12.28 -4.65 5.97
N GLU A 179 -13.30 -4.99 6.76
CA GLU A 179 -13.14 -5.32 8.18
C GLU A 179 -12.28 -6.58 8.38
N ALA A 180 -12.41 -7.58 7.51
CA ALA A 180 -11.55 -8.75 7.55
C ALA A 180 -10.08 -8.42 7.27
N ILE A 181 -9.79 -7.53 6.31
CA ILE A 181 -8.43 -7.04 6.04
C ILE A 181 -7.87 -6.32 7.26
N LYS A 182 -8.62 -5.40 7.86
CA LYS A 182 -8.19 -4.66 9.06
C LYS A 182 -7.87 -5.62 10.20
N SER A 183 -8.75 -6.59 10.47
CA SER A 183 -8.53 -7.60 11.49
C SER A 183 -7.28 -8.44 11.23
N LYS A 184 -7.07 -8.87 9.98
CA LYS A 184 -5.87 -9.66 9.61
C LYS A 184 -4.60 -8.81 9.69
N ALA A 185 -4.63 -7.55 9.26
CA ALA A 185 -3.47 -6.65 9.35
C ALA A 185 -3.02 -6.43 10.81
N LEU A 186 -3.98 -6.33 11.74
CA LEU A 186 -3.71 -6.22 13.17
C LEU A 186 -3.11 -7.50 13.79
N ASN A 187 -3.13 -8.63 13.07
CA ASN A 187 -2.60 -9.92 13.51
C ASN A 187 -1.82 -10.61 12.38
N TRP A 188 -1.16 -9.84 11.54
CA TRP A 188 -0.60 -10.33 10.27
C TRP A 188 0.57 -11.31 10.41
N LEU A 189 1.28 -11.29 11.53
CA LEU A 189 2.37 -12.23 11.83
C LEU A 189 1.88 -13.57 12.40
N VAL A 190 0.61 -13.65 12.79
CA VAL A 190 0.01 -14.91 13.26
C VAL A 190 -0.46 -15.70 12.04
N ALA A 191 -0.03 -16.95 11.96
CA ALA A 191 -0.36 -17.87 10.87
C ALA A 191 -1.87 -18.20 10.81
#